data_a491984c0f28a159a97d2d30d8cb7eea
#
_entry.id   a491984c0f28a159a97d2d30d8cb7eea
#
_cell.length_a   1.000
_cell.length_b   1.000
_cell.length_c   1.000
_cell.angle_alpha   90.00
_cell.angle_beta   90.00
_cell.angle_gamma   90.00
#
_symmetry.space_group_name_H-M   'P 1'
#
loop_
_entity.id
_entity.type
_entity.pdbx_description
1 polymer ?
#
loop_
_entity_poly.entity_id
_entity_poly.type
_entity_poly.pdbx_seq_one_letter_code
_entity_poly.pdbx_strand_id
1 'polypeptide(L)'
;MQDKWIALSNTTIGQLMATINTSIIIVALPAIFDGIHSNPMAPQSFPYLLWLIMSYMIVLSVLLVSIGKLSDIFGRVRIFNLGFLIFTLGSILLYLAPGTGYTIALELIVFRIVQAIGGSFIMANTFAIITDNFSPRERGFAISINSVAAVSGVSVGIVLGGILATIYWRDIFLVSIPVGIFGTFWSYIKLKDKRERAARHIDIAGNIIYAVGLIVLLLGVTYGITPYKNNPMGWTNPMVIAALIAGTSMLLILPLIEKRAKNPIFDSRLFRSRNFSISVFTAFVSALGRMGLMYMLTLIFQGIWLPIHGYRYSVTPLWAGIYMLPLPISMGIFGVLSTKLSLRFDPRILTTAGLFISAFALLVLVLLTYDFSYIFLSIVITIFGIGYGIFNVPNLTVAMSSVPANERGTTSGVLNTMRNVGYTASIGAFFSILILGLALYYPGAISSALTGERATSLTSYFSGIPPTEILFSTFLGLNTVKDVLTTVPQGVLSGISANTIGTITGHHWFPETIAPAFMTSMHDVFYVGFGITAFAGVISMFRKPVGYPEETIKDEGK
;
A
#
# COMPACT_ATOMS: atom_id res chain seq x y z
N MET A 1 8.76 13.42 -33.00
CA MET A 1 8.91 12.36 -31.97
C MET A 1 7.97 11.24 -32.36
N GLN A 2 8.41 9.99 -32.41
CA GLN A 2 7.50 8.88 -32.77
C GLN A 2 6.41 8.79 -31.71
N ASP A 3 5.15 8.57 -32.12
CA ASP A 3 3.97 8.53 -31.23
C ASP A 3 4.14 7.58 -30.05
N LYS A 4 4.89 6.47 -30.22
CA LYS A 4 5.16 5.52 -29.16
C LYS A 4 5.89 6.12 -27.94
N TRP A 5 6.84 7.04 -28.18
CA TRP A 5 7.58 7.72 -27.10
C TRP A 5 6.73 8.76 -26.37
N ILE A 6 5.78 9.37 -27.08
CA ILE A 6 4.77 10.26 -26.49
C ILE A 6 3.85 9.46 -25.58
N ALA A 7 3.39 8.30 -26.03
CA ALA A 7 2.57 7.41 -25.23
C ALA A 7 3.31 6.92 -23.97
N LEU A 8 4.59 6.53 -24.11
CA LEU A 8 5.40 6.08 -22.98
C LEU A 8 5.64 7.20 -21.97
N SER A 9 6.01 8.41 -22.42
CA SER A 9 6.25 9.53 -21.50
C SER A 9 4.98 9.91 -20.72
N ASN A 10 3.84 9.99 -21.37
CA ASN A 10 2.56 10.29 -20.72
C ASN A 10 2.18 9.23 -19.67
N THR A 11 2.24 7.95 -20.06
CA THR A 11 1.89 6.85 -19.13
C THR A 11 2.87 6.76 -17.98
N THR A 12 4.15 7.04 -18.21
CA THR A 12 5.18 7.07 -17.17
C THR A 12 4.97 8.21 -16.18
N ILE A 13 4.63 9.41 -16.65
CA ILE A 13 4.31 10.57 -15.81
C ILE A 13 3.06 10.28 -14.96
N GLY A 14 2.00 9.74 -15.59
CA GLY A 14 0.77 9.37 -14.86
C GLY A 14 1.01 8.31 -13.78
N GLN A 15 1.80 7.29 -14.11
CA GLN A 15 2.16 6.22 -13.16
C GLN A 15 3.00 6.76 -12.00
N LEU A 16 4.00 7.58 -12.30
CA LEU A 16 4.86 8.23 -11.31
C LEU A 16 4.03 9.09 -10.36
N MET A 17 3.15 9.94 -10.88
CA MET A 17 2.27 10.82 -10.10
C MET A 17 1.37 10.01 -9.15
N ALA A 18 0.73 8.95 -9.64
CA ALA A 18 -0.16 8.12 -8.84
C ALA A 18 0.59 7.38 -7.72
N THR A 19 1.82 6.90 -7.99
CA THR A 19 2.63 6.19 -7.00
C THR A 19 3.32 7.10 -5.99
N ILE A 20 3.77 8.29 -6.38
CA ILE A 20 4.21 9.34 -5.44
C ILE A 20 3.10 9.62 -4.43
N ASN A 21 1.87 9.84 -4.92
CA ASN A 21 0.75 10.18 -4.08
C ASN A 21 0.36 9.08 -3.09
N THR A 22 0.58 7.82 -3.44
CA THR A 22 0.31 6.70 -2.54
C THR A 22 1.31 6.67 -1.37
N SER A 23 2.58 6.93 -1.63
CA SER A 23 3.65 6.80 -0.63
C SER A 23 3.87 8.07 0.20
N ILE A 24 3.66 9.24 -0.39
CA ILE A 24 3.89 10.54 0.26
C ILE A 24 3.05 10.70 1.54
N ILE A 25 1.82 10.23 1.53
CA ILE A 25 0.90 10.31 2.68
C ILE A 25 1.35 9.41 3.82
N ILE A 26 1.85 8.20 3.53
CA ILE A 26 2.25 7.26 4.59
C ILE A 26 3.27 7.90 5.54
N VAL A 27 4.24 8.60 4.96
CA VAL A 27 5.31 9.26 5.73
C VAL A 27 4.84 10.58 6.37
N ALA A 28 3.93 11.30 5.70
CA ALA A 28 3.45 12.61 6.15
C ALA A 28 2.28 12.55 7.15
N LEU A 29 1.74 11.37 7.46
CA LEU A 29 0.60 11.21 8.37
C LEU A 29 0.76 11.94 9.70
N PRO A 30 1.88 11.83 10.43
CA PRO A 30 2.06 12.55 11.68
C PRO A 30 1.89 14.06 11.52
N ALA A 31 2.51 14.64 10.50
CA ALA A 31 2.43 16.07 10.24
C ALA A 31 1.02 16.52 9.80
N ILE A 32 0.28 15.67 9.10
CA ILE A 32 -1.13 15.96 8.75
C ILE A 32 -1.96 16.04 10.02
N PHE A 33 -1.84 15.06 10.94
CA PHE A 33 -2.61 15.02 12.17
C PHE A 33 -2.28 16.18 13.13
N ASP A 34 -1.00 16.51 13.24
CA ASP A 34 -0.55 17.69 13.98
C ASP A 34 -1.13 18.97 13.35
N GLY A 35 -1.02 19.10 12.03
CA GLY A 35 -1.48 20.28 11.28
C GLY A 35 -2.99 20.48 11.24
N ILE A 36 -3.81 19.44 11.42
CA ILE A 36 -5.27 19.56 11.55
C ILE A 36 -5.72 19.75 13.01
N HIS A 37 -4.78 19.78 13.96
CA HIS A 37 -5.05 19.89 15.39
C HIS A 37 -6.03 18.82 15.92
N SER A 38 -5.97 17.62 15.37
CA SER A 38 -6.76 16.49 15.84
C SER A 38 -6.10 15.89 17.08
N ASN A 39 -6.88 15.68 18.15
CA ASN A 39 -6.36 14.97 19.32
C ASN A 39 -6.20 13.47 18.97
N PRO A 40 -4.98 12.95 18.86
CA PRO A 40 -4.76 11.57 18.47
C PRO A 40 -5.23 10.54 19.49
N MET A 41 -5.34 10.95 20.77
CA MET A 41 -5.86 10.12 21.84
C MET A 41 -7.39 10.03 21.85
N ALA A 42 -8.07 10.83 21.01
CA ALA A 42 -9.52 10.70 20.90
C ALA A 42 -9.88 9.40 20.14
N PRO A 43 -10.83 8.59 20.63
CA PRO A 43 -11.22 7.32 20.02
C PRO A 43 -11.61 7.41 18.55
N GLN A 44 -12.00 8.61 18.10
CA GLN A 44 -12.41 8.90 16.72
C GLN A 44 -11.21 9.13 15.78
N SER A 45 -10.04 9.45 16.29
CA SER A 45 -8.87 9.83 15.47
C SER A 45 -8.30 8.65 14.70
N PHE A 46 -8.24 7.46 15.30
CA PHE A 46 -7.74 6.25 14.64
C PHE A 46 -8.55 5.86 13.38
N PRO A 47 -9.90 5.84 13.39
CA PRO A 47 -10.68 5.66 12.17
C PRO A 47 -10.37 6.69 11.07
N TYR A 48 -10.22 7.97 11.39
CA TYR A 48 -9.88 8.98 10.38
C TYR A 48 -8.52 8.76 9.73
N LEU A 49 -7.51 8.34 10.50
CA LEU A 49 -6.21 7.97 9.98
C LEU A 49 -6.32 6.81 8.97
N LEU A 50 -7.00 5.76 9.37
CA LEU A 50 -7.22 4.60 8.49
C LEU A 50 -7.93 5.02 7.20
N TRP A 51 -9.00 5.82 7.30
CA TRP A 51 -9.74 6.26 6.14
C TRP A 51 -8.94 7.18 5.22
N LEU A 52 -8.05 8.02 5.75
CA LEU A 52 -7.20 8.87 4.94
C LEU A 52 -6.29 8.04 4.01
N ILE A 53 -5.79 6.90 4.47
CA ILE A 53 -4.99 5.97 3.67
C ILE A 53 -5.88 5.09 2.80
N MET A 54 -6.87 4.43 3.41
CA MET A 54 -7.61 3.34 2.78
C MET A 54 -8.62 3.81 1.75
N SER A 55 -9.22 5.02 1.91
CA SER A 55 -10.18 5.55 0.94
C SER A 55 -9.62 5.58 -0.49
N TYR A 56 -8.40 6.05 -0.64
CA TYR A 56 -7.72 6.07 -1.93
C TYR A 56 -7.51 4.66 -2.49
N MET A 57 -7.03 3.72 -1.67
CA MET A 57 -6.74 2.36 -2.11
C MET A 57 -8.01 1.56 -2.43
N ILE A 58 -9.08 1.73 -1.64
CA ILE A 58 -10.37 1.09 -1.86
C ILE A 58 -10.95 1.54 -3.19
N VAL A 59 -11.02 2.86 -3.42
CA VAL A 59 -11.57 3.43 -4.66
C VAL A 59 -10.76 3.00 -5.88
N LEU A 60 -9.42 3.00 -5.79
CA LEU A 60 -8.57 2.45 -6.84
C LEU A 60 -8.92 0.98 -7.13
N SER A 61 -8.99 0.15 -6.10
CA SER A 61 -9.25 -1.29 -6.26
C SER A 61 -10.59 -1.56 -6.95
N VAL A 62 -11.61 -0.81 -6.57
CA VAL A 62 -12.98 -0.95 -7.08
C VAL A 62 -13.09 -0.49 -8.53
N LEU A 63 -12.49 0.65 -8.86
CA LEU A 63 -12.71 1.28 -10.17
C LEU A 63 -11.79 0.76 -11.28
N LEU A 64 -10.62 0.20 -10.96
CA LEU A 64 -9.63 -0.18 -11.98
C LEU A 64 -10.18 -1.09 -13.08
N VAL A 65 -10.93 -2.13 -12.73
CA VAL A 65 -11.49 -3.07 -13.72
C VAL A 65 -12.62 -2.42 -14.49
N SER A 66 -13.53 -1.74 -13.80
CA SER A 66 -14.68 -1.07 -14.40
C SER A 66 -14.25 0.01 -15.39
N ILE A 67 -13.24 0.82 -15.01
CA ILE A 67 -12.68 1.87 -15.85
C ILE A 67 -11.92 1.30 -17.05
N GLY A 68 -11.21 0.18 -16.87
CA GLY A 68 -10.56 -0.51 -17.98
C GLY A 68 -11.55 -0.84 -19.10
N LYS A 69 -12.73 -1.37 -18.76
CA LYS A 69 -13.80 -1.64 -19.74
C LYS A 69 -14.47 -0.37 -20.29
N LEU A 70 -14.71 0.60 -19.42
CA LEU A 70 -15.27 1.89 -19.84
C LEU A 70 -14.39 2.56 -20.88
N SER A 71 -13.06 2.44 -20.69
CA SER A 71 -12.07 3.01 -21.61
C SER A 71 -12.03 2.32 -22.97
N ASP A 72 -12.34 1.03 -23.05
CA ASP A 72 -12.45 0.33 -24.33
C ASP A 72 -13.65 0.83 -25.18
N ILE A 73 -14.70 1.39 -24.52
CA ILE A 73 -15.90 1.91 -25.18
C ILE A 73 -15.73 3.40 -25.54
N PHE A 74 -15.31 4.22 -24.57
CA PHE A 74 -15.26 5.68 -24.73
C PHE A 74 -13.92 6.19 -25.30
N GLY A 75 -12.92 5.33 -25.38
CA GLY A 75 -11.56 5.64 -25.81
C GLY A 75 -10.58 5.73 -24.64
N ARG A 76 -9.49 4.97 -24.76
CA ARG A 76 -8.47 4.84 -23.69
C ARG A 76 -7.80 6.16 -23.38
N VAL A 77 -7.45 6.91 -24.43
CA VAL A 77 -6.78 8.22 -24.28
C VAL A 77 -7.72 9.26 -23.66
N ARG A 78 -9.00 9.25 -24.02
CA ARG A 78 -9.97 10.18 -23.43
C ARG A 78 -10.16 9.95 -21.94
N ILE A 79 -10.33 8.70 -21.55
CA ILE A 79 -10.48 8.34 -20.12
C ILE A 79 -9.19 8.63 -19.36
N PHE A 80 -8.03 8.35 -19.95
CA PHE A 80 -6.72 8.67 -19.37
C PHE A 80 -6.54 10.18 -19.13
N ASN A 81 -6.90 11.02 -20.11
CA ASN A 81 -6.85 12.49 -20.00
C ASN A 81 -7.79 13.01 -18.90
N LEU A 82 -9.03 12.48 -18.87
CA LEU A 82 -9.97 12.79 -17.80
C LEU A 82 -9.44 12.39 -16.43
N GLY A 83 -8.66 11.30 -16.38
CA GLY A 83 -7.97 10.85 -15.17
C GLY A 83 -6.98 11.89 -14.63
N PHE A 84 -6.14 12.48 -15.50
CA PHE A 84 -5.26 13.57 -15.10
C PHE A 84 -6.02 14.78 -14.56
N LEU A 85 -7.09 15.18 -15.24
CA LEU A 85 -7.91 16.32 -14.85
C LEU A 85 -8.53 16.10 -13.46
N ILE A 86 -9.21 14.96 -13.25
CA ILE A 86 -9.88 14.63 -11.98
C ILE A 86 -8.84 14.50 -10.85
N PHE A 87 -7.69 13.86 -11.13
CA PHE A 87 -6.63 13.72 -10.14
C PHE A 87 -6.08 15.08 -9.70
N THR A 88 -5.85 15.98 -10.66
CA THR A 88 -5.36 17.33 -10.41
C THR A 88 -6.38 18.15 -9.61
N LEU A 89 -7.67 18.08 -9.97
CA LEU A 89 -8.74 18.72 -9.20
C LEU A 89 -8.81 18.19 -7.77
N GLY A 90 -8.73 16.86 -7.58
CA GLY A 90 -8.67 16.27 -6.25
C GLY A 90 -7.47 16.76 -5.44
N SER A 91 -6.29 16.90 -6.08
CA SER A 91 -5.08 17.42 -5.43
C SER A 91 -5.23 18.91 -5.02
N ILE A 92 -5.86 19.72 -5.86
CA ILE A 92 -6.17 21.13 -5.56
C ILE A 92 -7.14 21.23 -4.38
N LEU A 93 -8.20 20.43 -4.37
CA LEU A 93 -9.16 20.40 -3.27
C LEU A 93 -8.50 19.97 -1.94
N LEU A 94 -7.61 18.99 -1.96
CA LEU A 94 -6.83 18.55 -0.80
C LEU A 94 -5.92 19.66 -0.27
N TYR A 95 -5.25 20.38 -1.15
CA TYR A 95 -4.39 21.51 -0.79
C TYR A 95 -5.18 22.68 -0.16
N LEU A 96 -6.36 22.99 -0.71
CA LEU A 96 -7.20 24.11 -0.33
C LEU A 96 -8.21 23.76 0.77
N ALA A 97 -8.22 22.53 1.31
CA ALA A 97 -9.21 22.10 2.32
C ALA A 97 -9.33 23.13 3.48
N PRO A 98 -10.51 23.77 3.68
CA PRO A 98 -10.64 24.92 4.57
C PRO A 98 -10.93 24.57 6.02
N GLY A 99 -11.34 23.33 6.32
CA GLY A 99 -11.81 22.89 7.62
C GLY A 99 -10.72 22.86 8.70
N THR A 100 -11.12 22.59 9.93
CA THR A 100 -10.25 22.38 11.10
C THR A 100 -10.76 21.19 11.92
N GLY A 101 -9.89 20.56 12.70
CA GLY A 101 -10.24 19.42 13.53
C GLY A 101 -10.81 18.24 12.73
N TYR A 102 -11.91 17.66 13.20
CA TYR A 102 -12.52 16.50 12.51
C TYR A 102 -13.19 16.84 11.18
N THR A 103 -13.61 18.08 10.96
CA THR A 103 -14.24 18.51 9.71
C THR A 103 -13.25 18.42 8.54
N ILE A 104 -12.02 18.94 8.74
CA ILE A 104 -10.99 18.83 7.69
C ILE A 104 -10.58 17.38 7.45
N ALA A 105 -10.59 16.52 8.47
CA ALA A 105 -10.29 15.10 8.28
C ALA A 105 -11.30 14.44 7.32
N LEU A 106 -12.59 14.74 7.47
CA LEU A 106 -13.62 14.28 6.55
C LEU A 106 -13.47 14.87 5.14
N GLU A 107 -13.18 16.17 5.03
CA GLU A 107 -12.91 16.83 3.75
C GLU A 107 -11.73 16.15 3.03
N LEU A 108 -10.64 15.90 3.74
CA LEU A 108 -9.47 15.21 3.17
C LEU A 108 -9.84 13.80 2.67
N ILE A 109 -10.64 13.04 3.40
CA ILE A 109 -11.10 11.72 2.98
C ILE A 109 -11.93 11.84 1.69
N VAL A 110 -12.89 12.75 1.62
CA VAL A 110 -13.74 12.95 0.43
C VAL A 110 -12.91 13.39 -0.78
N PHE A 111 -12.00 14.34 -0.59
CA PHE A 111 -11.13 14.80 -1.68
C PHE A 111 -10.12 13.74 -2.12
N ARG A 112 -9.70 12.86 -1.21
CA ARG A 112 -8.91 11.66 -1.53
C ARG A 112 -9.70 10.68 -2.40
N ILE A 113 -10.99 10.51 -2.18
CA ILE A 113 -11.86 9.71 -3.05
C ILE A 113 -11.89 10.31 -4.46
N VAL A 114 -12.06 11.63 -4.59
CA VAL A 114 -12.02 12.32 -5.90
C VAL A 114 -10.67 12.08 -6.60
N GLN A 115 -9.58 12.26 -5.86
CA GLN A 115 -8.22 12.03 -6.38
C GLN A 115 -8.03 10.56 -6.82
N ALA A 116 -8.54 9.58 -6.06
CA ALA A 116 -8.47 8.17 -6.37
C ALA A 116 -9.26 7.79 -7.64
N ILE A 117 -10.40 8.44 -7.89
CA ILE A 117 -11.15 8.28 -9.16
C ILE A 117 -10.24 8.66 -10.33
N GLY A 118 -9.58 9.81 -10.27
CA GLY A 118 -8.60 10.22 -11.29
C GLY A 118 -7.44 9.24 -11.42
N GLY A 119 -6.88 8.78 -10.31
CA GLY A 119 -5.82 7.77 -10.26
C GLY A 119 -6.21 6.45 -10.91
N SER A 120 -7.44 5.99 -10.70
CA SER A 120 -7.95 4.76 -11.31
C SER A 120 -8.06 4.89 -12.84
N PHE A 121 -8.46 6.05 -13.36
CA PHE A 121 -8.54 6.33 -14.79
C PHE A 121 -7.17 6.30 -15.47
N ILE A 122 -6.15 6.83 -14.80
CA ILE A 122 -4.76 6.79 -15.26
C ILE A 122 -4.23 5.35 -15.23
N MET A 123 -4.30 4.68 -14.08
CA MET A 123 -3.67 3.38 -13.89
C MET A 123 -4.32 2.27 -14.72
N ALA A 124 -5.65 2.28 -14.90
CA ALA A 124 -6.35 1.30 -15.72
C ALA A 124 -5.92 1.35 -17.20
N ASN A 125 -5.59 2.55 -17.71
CA ASN A 125 -5.28 2.76 -19.11
C ASN A 125 -3.78 2.70 -19.44
N THR A 126 -2.90 2.84 -18.45
CA THR A 126 -1.45 2.93 -18.63
C THR A 126 -0.90 1.79 -19.48
N PHE A 127 -1.11 0.53 -19.09
CA PHE A 127 -0.59 -0.62 -19.83
C PHE A 127 -1.30 -0.86 -21.16
N ALA A 128 -2.59 -0.50 -21.25
CA ALA A 128 -3.34 -0.60 -22.48
C ALA A 128 -2.80 0.37 -23.55
N ILE A 129 -2.55 1.62 -23.18
CA ILE A 129 -1.97 2.63 -24.07
C ILE A 129 -0.56 2.22 -24.52
N ILE A 130 0.28 1.69 -23.62
CA ILE A 130 1.59 1.16 -23.99
C ILE A 130 1.44 0.02 -25.03
N THR A 131 0.53 -0.91 -24.77
CA THR A 131 0.32 -2.08 -25.64
C THR A 131 -0.17 -1.69 -27.03
N ASP A 132 -0.98 -0.63 -27.15
CA ASP A 132 -1.50 -0.14 -28.43
C ASP A 132 -0.44 0.59 -29.26
N ASN A 133 0.60 1.14 -28.64
CA ASN A 133 1.60 1.97 -29.30
C ASN A 133 2.94 1.29 -29.54
N PHE A 134 3.22 0.16 -28.88
CA PHE A 134 4.50 -0.57 -29.03
C PHE A 134 4.32 -1.92 -29.71
N SER A 135 5.27 -2.27 -30.59
CA SER A 135 5.32 -3.59 -31.21
C SER A 135 5.53 -4.70 -30.14
N PRO A 136 5.13 -5.96 -30.40
CA PRO A 136 5.30 -7.05 -29.45
C PRO A 136 6.73 -7.19 -28.90
N ARG A 137 7.74 -6.93 -29.72
CA ARG A 137 9.16 -6.99 -29.32
C ARG A 137 9.58 -5.87 -28.38
N GLU A 138 8.97 -4.68 -28.49
CA GLU A 138 9.32 -3.49 -27.71
C GLU A 138 8.46 -3.31 -26.44
N ARG A 139 7.31 -4.02 -26.33
CA ARG A 139 6.37 -3.87 -25.18
C ARG A 139 7.02 -4.15 -23.85
N GLY A 140 7.85 -5.21 -23.78
CA GLY A 140 8.56 -5.57 -22.55
C GLY A 140 9.43 -4.42 -22.04
N PHE A 141 10.15 -3.74 -22.92
CA PHE A 141 10.95 -2.57 -22.59
C PHE A 141 10.09 -1.40 -22.07
N ALA A 142 9.01 -1.06 -22.78
CA ALA A 142 8.12 0.04 -22.38
C ALA A 142 7.42 -0.23 -21.03
N ILE A 143 6.98 -1.48 -20.80
CA ILE A 143 6.41 -1.90 -19.52
C ILE A 143 7.46 -1.82 -18.40
N SER A 144 8.71 -2.19 -18.69
CA SER A 144 9.80 -2.10 -17.71
C SER A 144 10.08 -0.67 -17.30
N ILE A 145 10.15 0.28 -18.24
CA ILE A 145 10.31 1.72 -17.92
C ILE A 145 9.18 2.21 -17.04
N ASN A 146 7.94 1.86 -17.38
CA ASN A 146 6.77 2.25 -16.59
C ASN A 146 6.79 1.64 -15.18
N SER A 147 7.24 0.38 -15.06
CA SER A 147 7.41 -0.28 -13.76
C SER A 147 8.51 0.37 -12.91
N VAL A 148 9.62 0.76 -13.54
CA VAL A 148 10.69 1.52 -12.87
C VAL A 148 10.16 2.87 -12.38
N ALA A 149 9.39 3.58 -13.20
CA ALA A 149 8.76 4.84 -12.80
C ALA A 149 7.82 4.65 -11.60
N ALA A 150 7.04 3.57 -11.58
CA ALA A 150 6.18 3.25 -10.45
C ALA A 150 6.98 3.05 -9.14
N VAL A 151 8.10 2.33 -9.22
CA VAL A 151 8.98 2.09 -8.07
C VAL A 151 9.70 3.37 -7.65
N SER A 152 10.22 4.14 -8.62
CA SER A 152 10.87 5.43 -8.38
C SER A 152 9.89 6.44 -7.78
N GLY A 153 8.63 6.41 -8.21
CA GLY A 153 7.55 7.22 -7.63
C GLY A 153 7.35 6.96 -6.14
N VAL A 154 7.40 5.70 -5.73
CA VAL A 154 7.35 5.35 -4.30
C VAL A 154 8.52 5.97 -3.55
N SER A 155 9.75 5.83 -4.04
CA SER A 155 10.95 6.41 -3.41
C SER A 155 10.88 7.92 -3.30
N VAL A 156 10.55 8.57 -4.43
CA VAL A 156 10.42 10.03 -4.51
C VAL A 156 9.30 10.51 -3.59
N GLY A 157 8.16 9.80 -3.55
CA GLY A 157 7.05 10.14 -2.67
C GLY A 157 7.40 10.05 -1.19
N ILE A 158 8.15 9.04 -0.77
CA ILE A 158 8.63 8.90 0.61
C ILE A 158 9.53 10.08 1.00
N VAL A 159 10.52 10.43 0.15
CA VAL A 159 11.47 11.53 0.43
C VAL A 159 10.76 12.88 0.40
N LEU A 160 9.96 13.15 -0.64
CA LEU A 160 9.20 14.39 -0.73
C LEU A 160 8.18 14.52 0.41
N GLY A 161 7.54 13.41 0.80
CA GLY A 161 6.65 13.37 1.95
C GLY A 161 7.35 13.77 3.24
N GLY A 162 8.54 13.23 3.48
CA GLY A 162 9.36 13.60 4.63
C GLY A 162 9.78 15.07 4.62
N ILE A 163 10.28 15.58 3.49
CA ILE A 163 10.72 16.98 3.37
C ILE A 163 9.54 17.95 3.54
N LEU A 164 8.48 17.76 2.76
CA LEU A 164 7.36 18.69 2.73
C LEU A 164 6.55 18.66 4.03
N ALA A 165 6.41 17.49 4.65
CA ALA A 165 5.76 17.35 5.95
C ALA A 165 6.44 18.19 7.06
N THR A 166 7.75 18.40 6.98
CA THR A 166 8.49 19.23 7.96
C THR A 166 8.34 20.74 7.71
N ILE A 167 7.95 21.15 6.50
CA ILE A 167 7.76 22.57 6.13
C ILE A 167 6.29 22.96 6.34
N TYR A 168 5.39 22.35 5.57
CA TYR A 168 3.96 22.55 5.66
C TYR A 168 3.21 21.33 5.13
N TRP A 169 2.42 20.68 5.94
CA TRP A 169 1.80 19.40 5.64
C TRP A 169 0.93 19.39 4.36
N ARG A 170 0.31 20.54 4.00
CA ARG A 170 -0.50 20.63 2.78
C ARG A 170 0.33 20.56 1.49
N ASP A 171 1.61 20.94 1.54
CA ASP A 171 2.49 20.96 0.36
C ASP A 171 2.73 19.57 -0.24
N ILE A 172 2.46 18.50 0.52
CA ILE A 172 2.47 17.13 -0.03
C ILE A 172 1.49 16.96 -1.19
N PHE A 173 0.36 17.67 -1.16
CA PHE A 173 -0.63 17.63 -2.24
C PHE A 173 -0.25 18.54 -3.40
N LEU A 174 0.52 19.60 -3.14
CA LEU A 174 1.01 20.53 -4.15
C LEU A 174 1.91 19.85 -5.19
N VAL A 175 2.69 18.84 -4.80
CA VAL A 175 3.57 18.07 -5.71
C VAL A 175 2.83 17.54 -6.94
N SER A 176 1.61 17.08 -6.74
CA SER A 176 0.80 16.48 -7.80
C SER A 176 0.17 17.50 -8.75
N ILE A 177 0.00 18.75 -8.33
CA ILE A 177 -0.72 19.78 -9.11
C ILE A 177 0.04 20.15 -10.39
N PRO A 178 1.33 20.60 -10.34
CA PRO A 178 2.05 20.96 -11.55
C PRO A 178 2.25 19.77 -12.49
N VAL A 179 2.52 18.58 -11.95
CA VAL A 179 2.65 17.34 -12.73
C VAL A 179 1.34 16.97 -13.41
N GLY A 180 0.22 17.10 -12.70
CA GLY A 180 -1.11 16.83 -13.22
C GLY A 180 -1.55 17.84 -14.29
N ILE A 181 -1.29 19.12 -14.09
CA ILE A 181 -1.55 20.16 -15.11
C ILE A 181 -0.73 19.87 -16.37
N PHE A 182 0.60 19.66 -16.21
CA PHE A 182 1.47 19.33 -17.35
C PHE A 182 1.00 18.04 -18.05
N GLY A 183 0.71 16.99 -17.30
CA GLY A 183 0.22 15.72 -17.82
C GLY A 183 -1.10 15.86 -18.60
N THR A 184 -2.04 16.67 -18.09
CA THR A 184 -3.31 16.97 -18.77
C THR A 184 -3.06 17.63 -20.12
N PHE A 185 -2.30 18.72 -20.16
CA PHE A 185 -2.01 19.44 -21.42
C PHE A 185 -1.19 18.58 -22.39
N TRP A 186 -0.14 17.93 -21.91
CA TRP A 186 0.74 17.08 -22.73
C TRP A 186 -0.03 15.92 -23.35
N SER A 187 -0.86 15.24 -22.54
CA SER A 187 -1.67 14.14 -22.99
C SER A 187 -2.77 14.60 -23.97
N TYR A 188 -3.47 15.70 -23.69
CA TYR A 188 -4.54 16.22 -24.54
C TYR A 188 -4.04 16.64 -25.94
N ILE A 189 -2.86 17.28 -26.01
CA ILE A 189 -2.31 17.80 -27.27
C ILE A 189 -1.66 16.71 -28.10
N LYS A 190 -0.94 15.76 -27.46
CA LYS A 190 -0.02 14.87 -28.16
C LYS A 190 -0.48 13.42 -28.22
N LEU A 191 -1.30 12.95 -27.29
CA LEU A 191 -1.71 11.57 -27.25
C LEU A 191 -3.02 11.39 -28.08
N LYS A 192 -3.01 10.43 -29.02
CA LYS A 192 -4.15 10.14 -29.89
C LYS A 192 -4.66 8.71 -29.70
N ASP A 193 -5.97 8.54 -29.71
CA ASP A 193 -6.58 7.22 -29.75
C ASP A 193 -6.31 6.58 -31.12
N LYS A 194 -5.65 5.44 -31.13
CA LYS A 194 -5.30 4.69 -32.36
C LYS A 194 -6.26 3.54 -32.66
N ARG A 195 -7.09 3.19 -31.69
CA ARG A 195 -7.98 2.04 -31.79
C ARG A 195 -9.41 2.45 -32.11
N GLU A 196 -10.06 1.69 -32.99
CA GLU A 196 -11.51 1.79 -33.19
C GLU A 196 -12.24 1.38 -31.92
N ARG A 197 -13.27 2.15 -31.58
CA ARG A 197 -14.08 1.92 -30.38
C ARG A 197 -14.82 0.61 -30.50
N ALA A 198 -14.71 -0.24 -29.51
CA ALA A 198 -15.47 -1.48 -29.49
C ALA A 198 -16.94 -1.15 -29.17
N ALA A 199 -17.84 -1.57 -30.04
CA ALA A 199 -19.28 -1.58 -29.75
C ALA A 199 -19.58 -2.68 -28.73
N ARG A 200 -19.24 -2.46 -27.46
CA ARG A 200 -19.47 -3.41 -26.36
C ARG A 200 -20.49 -2.85 -25.39
N HIS A 201 -21.42 -3.68 -24.97
CA HIS A 201 -22.35 -3.35 -23.88
C HIS A 201 -21.61 -3.53 -22.53
N ILE A 202 -21.88 -2.61 -21.60
CA ILE A 202 -21.37 -2.70 -20.23
C ILE A 202 -22.29 -3.64 -19.46
N ASP A 203 -21.71 -4.61 -18.76
CA ASP A 203 -22.44 -5.38 -17.75
C ASP A 203 -22.59 -4.53 -16.48
N ILE A 204 -23.66 -3.75 -16.40
CA ILE A 204 -23.94 -2.86 -15.28
C ILE A 204 -24.18 -3.68 -13.99
N ALA A 205 -24.89 -4.80 -14.09
CA ALA A 205 -25.21 -5.62 -12.93
C ALA A 205 -23.94 -6.26 -12.33
N GLY A 206 -23.11 -6.86 -13.17
CA GLY A 206 -21.82 -7.41 -12.73
C GLY A 206 -20.92 -6.32 -12.13
N ASN A 207 -20.84 -5.12 -12.73
CA ASN A 207 -20.06 -4.00 -12.19
C ASN A 207 -20.54 -3.55 -10.81
N ILE A 208 -21.85 -3.44 -10.60
CA ILE A 208 -22.41 -3.04 -9.30
C ILE A 208 -22.10 -4.12 -8.25
N ILE A 209 -22.34 -5.38 -8.55
CA ILE A 209 -22.10 -6.49 -7.61
C ILE A 209 -20.62 -6.59 -7.24
N TYR A 210 -19.73 -6.46 -8.23
CA TYR A 210 -18.29 -6.41 -8.00
C TYR A 210 -17.89 -5.23 -7.12
N ALA A 211 -18.32 -4.02 -7.49
CA ALA A 211 -17.98 -2.79 -6.78
C ALA A 211 -18.49 -2.82 -5.33
N VAL A 212 -19.76 -3.14 -5.13
CA VAL A 212 -20.38 -3.21 -3.81
C VAL A 212 -19.77 -4.34 -2.99
N GLY A 213 -19.59 -5.54 -3.59
CA GLY A 213 -18.98 -6.67 -2.91
C GLY A 213 -17.56 -6.37 -2.43
N LEU A 214 -16.75 -5.73 -3.28
CA LEU A 214 -15.38 -5.36 -2.92
C LEU A 214 -15.35 -4.23 -1.88
N ILE A 215 -16.20 -3.20 -1.99
CA ILE A 215 -16.32 -2.14 -0.99
C ILE A 215 -16.70 -2.75 0.36
N VAL A 216 -17.75 -3.54 0.41
CA VAL A 216 -18.26 -4.14 1.66
C VAL A 216 -17.20 -5.04 2.30
N LEU A 217 -16.49 -5.85 1.50
CA LEU A 217 -15.38 -6.68 1.98
C LEU A 217 -14.26 -5.83 2.59
N LEU A 218 -13.80 -4.80 1.86
CA LEU A 218 -12.70 -3.95 2.32
C LEU A 218 -13.10 -3.07 3.52
N LEU A 219 -14.36 -2.65 3.61
CA LEU A 219 -14.91 -2.03 4.80
C LEU A 219 -14.88 -2.98 6.01
N GLY A 220 -15.28 -4.24 5.82
CA GLY A 220 -15.17 -5.26 6.86
C GLY A 220 -13.74 -5.41 7.37
N VAL A 221 -12.76 -5.46 6.47
CA VAL A 221 -11.33 -5.50 6.84
C VAL A 221 -10.90 -4.23 7.59
N THR A 222 -11.33 -3.06 7.13
CA THR A 222 -10.98 -1.76 7.75
C THR A 222 -11.53 -1.65 9.16
N TYR A 223 -12.81 -1.94 9.36
CA TYR A 223 -13.42 -1.88 10.68
C TYR A 223 -13.03 -3.06 11.58
N GLY A 224 -12.49 -4.14 11.02
CA GLY A 224 -11.94 -5.26 11.79
C GLY A 224 -10.77 -4.88 12.68
N ILE A 225 -9.97 -3.89 12.30
CA ILE A 225 -8.83 -3.40 13.09
C ILE A 225 -9.17 -2.24 14.04
N THR A 226 -10.39 -1.71 13.99
CA THR A 226 -10.83 -0.66 14.92
C THR A 226 -11.35 -1.27 16.23
N PRO A 227 -11.14 -0.63 17.38
CA PRO A 227 -11.66 -1.15 18.66
C PRO A 227 -13.18 -1.32 18.64
N TYR A 228 -13.67 -2.38 19.31
CA TYR A 228 -15.09 -2.64 19.44
C TYR A 228 -15.45 -3.09 20.86
N LYS A 229 -16.27 -2.33 21.55
CA LYS A 229 -16.60 -2.55 22.97
C LYS A 229 -15.31 -2.67 23.81
N ASN A 230 -15.14 -3.77 24.54
CA ASN A 230 -13.97 -4.06 25.37
C ASN A 230 -12.84 -4.79 24.61
N ASN A 231 -13.01 -5.07 23.33
CA ASN A 231 -11.99 -5.74 22.54
C ASN A 231 -11.08 -4.69 21.84
N PRO A 232 -9.78 -4.94 21.79
CA PRO A 232 -8.83 -4.05 21.11
C PRO A 232 -9.07 -3.96 19.61
N MET A 233 -9.86 -4.87 19.04
CA MET A 233 -10.21 -4.95 17.62
C MET A 233 -11.66 -5.34 17.38
N GLY A 234 -12.19 -5.00 16.21
CA GLY A 234 -13.57 -5.21 15.79
C GLY A 234 -13.87 -6.54 15.08
N TRP A 235 -12.94 -7.49 15.03
CA TRP A 235 -13.17 -8.76 14.32
C TRP A 235 -14.35 -9.57 14.88
N THR A 236 -14.74 -9.32 16.13
CA THR A 236 -15.91 -9.91 16.78
C THR A 236 -17.19 -9.07 16.62
N ASN A 237 -17.12 -7.93 15.96
CA ASN A 237 -18.26 -7.07 15.69
C ASN A 237 -19.20 -7.77 14.68
N PRO A 238 -20.49 -7.99 15.00
CA PRO A 238 -21.43 -8.61 14.08
C PRO A 238 -21.53 -7.90 12.72
N MET A 239 -21.42 -6.57 12.69
CA MET A 239 -21.42 -5.82 11.42
C MET A 239 -20.17 -6.10 10.56
N VAL A 240 -19.00 -6.24 11.20
CA VAL A 240 -17.75 -6.62 10.51
C VAL A 240 -17.88 -8.01 9.93
N ILE A 241 -18.35 -8.97 10.73
CA ILE A 241 -18.58 -10.36 10.28
C ILE A 241 -19.59 -10.38 9.12
N ALA A 242 -20.71 -9.68 9.26
CA ALA A 242 -21.72 -9.58 8.21
C ALA A 242 -21.14 -8.95 6.91
N ALA A 243 -20.32 -7.91 7.03
CA ALA A 243 -19.66 -7.28 5.88
C ALA A 243 -18.67 -8.24 5.20
N LEU A 244 -17.86 -8.96 5.96
CA LEU A 244 -16.93 -9.96 5.42
C LEU A 244 -17.66 -11.09 4.70
N ILE A 245 -18.72 -11.62 5.30
CA ILE A 245 -19.53 -12.69 4.70
C ILE A 245 -20.26 -12.16 3.45
N ALA A 246 -20.94 -11.02 3.53
CA ALA A 246 -21.70 -10.45 2.44
C ALA A 246 -20.78 -10.09 1.26
N GLY A 247 -19.68 -9.36 1.51
CA GLY A 247 -18.73 -8.97 0.48
C GLY A 247 -18.09 -10.18 -0.20
N THR A 248 -17.64 -11.18 0.58
CA THR A 248 -17.08 -12.42 0.04
C THR A 248 -18.13 -13.20 -0.76
N SER A 249 -19.37 -13.32 -0.26
CA SER A 249 -20.45 -14.01 -0.96
C SER A 249 -20.79 -13.34 -2.29
N MET A 250 -20.87 -12.00 -2.32
CA MET A 250 -21.11 -11.25 -3.56
C MET A 250 -20.01 -11.52 -4.59
N LEU A 251 -18.75 -11.52 -4.19
CA LEU A 251 -17.63 -11.79 -5.09
C LEU A 251 -17.58 -13.25 -5.55
N LEU A 252 -17.96 -14.21 -4.72
CA LEU A 252 -18.04 -15.63 -5.08
C LEU A 252 -19.22 -15.93 -6.02
N ILE A 253 -20.34 -15.22 -5.90
CA ILE A 253 -21.51 -15.36 -6.76
C ILE A 253 -21.29 -14.67 -8.11
N LEU A 254 -20.41 -13.66 -8.18
CA LEU A 254 -20.15 -12.88 -9.40
C LEU A 254 -19.86 -13.76 -10.64
N PRO A 255 -18.99 -14.79 -10.62
CA PRO A 255 -18.76 -15.65 -11.78
C PRO A 255 -20.01 -16.42 -12.24
N LEU A 256 -20.95 -16.69 -11.34
CA LEU A 256 -22.20 -17.37 -11.70
C LEU A 256 -23.16 -16.42 -12.44
N ILE A 257 -23.21 -15.16 -12.03
CA ILE A 257 -24.00 -14.11 -12.68
C ILE A 257 -23.41 -13.79 -14.04
N GLU A 258 -22.09 -13.63 -14.12
CA GLU A 258 -21.37 -13.30 -15.34
C GLU A 258 -21.42 -14.38 -16.43
N LYS A 259 -21.65 -15.65 -16.07
CA LYS A 259 -21.89 -16.71 -17.07
C LYS A 259 -23.07 -16.40 -18.00
N ARG A 260 -24.03 -15.60 -17.55
CA ARG A 260 -25.20 -15.18 -18.34
C ARG A 260 -25.01 -13.82 -19.04
N ALA A 261 -23.95 -13.08 -18.70
CA ALA A 261 -23.66 -11.78 -19.29
C ALA A 261 -23.04 -11.93 -20.68
N LYS A 262 -23.48 -11.12 -21.65
CA LYS A 262 -22.91 -11.09 -23.00
C LYS A 262 -21.45 -10.60 -23.00
N ASN A 263 -21.10 -9.72 -22.08
CA ASN A 263 -19.75 -9.15 -21.93
C ASN A 263 -19.35 -9.10 -20.43
N PRO A 264 -18.96 -10.23 -19.84
CA PRO A 264 -18.65 -10.32 -18.40
C PRO A 264 -17.47 -9.41 -18.02
N ILE A 265 -17.44 -8.88 -16.78
CA ILE A 265 -16.33 -8.07 -16.24
C ILE A 265 -15.08 -8.92 -16.14
N PHE A 266 -15.24 -10.09 -15.54
CA PHE A 266 -14.20 -11.09 -15.44
C PHE A 266 -14.56 -12.28 -16.35
N ASP A 267 -13.84 -12.44 -17.43
CA ASP A 267 -13.98 -13.72 -18.15
C ASP A 267 -13.41 -14.82 -17.25
N SER A 268 -14.30 -15.60 -16.63
CA SER A 268 -13.93 -16.73 -15.79
C SER A 268 -13.06 -17.76 -16.53
N ARG A 269 -13.06 -17.74 -17.89
CA ARG A 269 -12.20 -18.58 -18.71
C ARG A 269 -10.72 -18.23 -18.53
N LEU A 270 -10.38 -16.98 -18.20
CA LEU A 270 -9.00 -16.58 -17.92
C LEU A 270 -8.41 -17.35 -16.75
N PHE A 271 -9.21 -17.61 -15.72
CA PHE A 271 -8.79 -18.39 -14.55
C PHE A 271 -8.61 -19.90 -14.82
N ARG A 272 -9.03 -20.40 -15.99
CA ARG A 272 -8.68 -21.76 -16.44
C ARG A 272 -7.20 -21.86 -16.83
N SER A 273 -6.57 -20.76 -17.22
CA SER A 273 -5.13 -20.70 -17.40
C SER A 273 -4.42 -20.77 -16.04
N ARG A 274 -3.72 -21.88 -15.81
CA ARG A 274 -2.96 -22.11 -14.57
C ARG A 274 -1.94 -21.00 -14.32
N ASN A 275 -1.23 -20.57 -15.36
CA ASN A 275 -0.23 -19.51 -15.25
C ASN A 275 -0.87 -18.16 -14.89
N PHE A 276 -2.03 -17.85 -15.47
CA PHE A 276 -2.78 -16.63 -15.12
C PHE A 276 -3.23 -16.65 -13.66
N SER A 277 -3.90 -17.71 -13.21
CA SER A 277 -4.41 -17.83 -11.83
C SER A 277 -3.29 -17.75 -10.79
N ILE A 278 -2.17 -18.44 -11.02
CA ILE A 278 -0.99 -18.36 -10.14
C ILE A 278 -0.41 -16.93 -10.16
N SER A 279 -0.35 -16.27 -11.32
CA SER A 279 0.17 -14.90 -11.42
C SER A 279 -0.70 -13.89 -10.66
N VAL A 280 -2.02 -14.03 -10.71
CA VAL A 280 -2.98 -13.19 -9.99
C VAL A 280 -2.83 -13.39 -8.47
N PHE A 281 -2.80 -14.64 -8.02
CA PHE A 281 -2.62 -14.98 -6.61
C PHE A 281 -1.29 -14.47 -6.06
N THR A 282 -0.19 -14.74 -6.75
CA THR A 282 1.14 -14.31 -6.31
C THR A 282 1.31 -12.79 -6.38
N ALA A 283 0.64 -12.10 -7.31
CA ALA A 283 0.59 -10.63 -7.33
C ALA A 283 -0.12 -10.06 -6.10
N PHE A 284 -1.24 -10.66 -5.67
CA PHE A 284 -1.94 -10.28 -4.44
C PHE A 284 -1.05 -10.45 -3.22
N VAL A 285 -0.47 -11.65 -3.03
CA VAL A 285 0.36 -11.96 -1.85
C VAL A 285 1.62 -11.11 -1.80
N SER A 286 2.32 -10.95 -2.91
CA SER A 286 3.54 -10.12 -2.96
C SER A 286 3.24 -8.64 -2.70
N ALA A 287 2.09 -8.15 -3.15
CA ALA A 287 1.63 -6.79 -2.87
C ALA A 287 1.30 -6.60 -1.38
N LEU A 288 0.63 -7.58 -0.77
CA LEU A 288 0.33 -7.61 0.66
C LEU A 288 1.63 -7.58 1.49
N GLY A 289 2.59 -8.46 1.18
CA GLY A 289 3.87 -8.51 1.90
C GLY A 289 4.68 -7.22 1.76
N ARG A 290 4.78 -6.67 0.53
CA ARG A 290 5.53 -5.44 0.27
C ARG A 290 4.94 -4.23 0.99
N MET A 291 3.64 -4.01 0.88
CA MET A 291 3.01 -2.84 1.49
C MET A 291 2.97 -2.96 3.01
N GLY A 292 2.72 -4.16 3.51
CA GLY A 292 2.82 -4.45 4.93
C GLY A 292 4.21 -4.15 5.48
N LEU A 293 5.27 -4.61 4.81
CA LEU A 293 6.65 -4.29 5.20
C LEU A 293 6.90 -2.77 5.22
N MET A 294 6.42 -2.03 4.22
CA MET A 294 6.59 -0.57 4.19
C MET A 294 5.92 0.11 5.38
N TYR A 295 4.69 -0.29 5.75
CA TYR A 295 4.03 0.24 6.94
C TYR A 295 4.80 -0.11 8.22
N MET A 296 5.23 -1.35 8.36
CA MET A 296 5.97 -1.80 9.55
C MET A 296 7.31 -1.05 9.68
N LEU A 297 8.05 -0.88 8.59
CA LEU A 297 9.29 -0.08 8.59
C LEU A 297 9.04 1.38 8.96
N THR A 298 7.95 1.96 8.47
CA THR A 298 7.58 3.34 8.83
C THR A 298 7.32 3.46 10.32
N LEU A 299 6.58 2.52 10.90
CA LEU A 299 6.29 2.48 12.34
C LEU A 299 7.57 2.27 13.17
N ILE A 300 8.44 1.34 12.76
CA ILE A 300 9.71 1.10 13.46
C ILE A 300 10.59 2.34 13.43
N PHE A 301 10.78 2.97 12.27
CA PHE A 301 11.64 4.13 12.16
C PHE A 301 11.06 5.35 12.87
N GLN A 302 9.81 5.73 12.57
CA GLN A 302 9.25 6.97 13.11
C GLN A 302 8.86 6.84 14.58
N GLY A 303 8.37 5.67 15.00
CA GLY A 303 7.85 5.48 16.35
C GLY A 303 8.88 5.06 17.38
N ILE A 304 9.89 4.28 16.97
CA ILE A 304 10.82 3.62 17.92
C ILE A 304 12.27 4.02 17.65
N TRP A 305 12.84 3.62 16.50
CA TRP A 305 14.27 3.66 16.29
C TRP A 305 14.85 5.09 16.24
N LEU A 306 14.24 5.98 15.45
CA LEU A 306 14.70 7.37 15.35
C LEU A 306 14.58 8.15 16.67
N PRO A 307 13.45 8.07 17.42
CA PRO A 307 13.34 8.70 18.71
C PRO A 307 14.38 8.21 19.72
N ILE A 308 14.62 6.90 19.82
CA ILE A 308 15.65 6.32 20.72
C ILE A 308 17.03 6.83 20.36
N HIS A 309 17.33 7.03 19.05
CA HIS A 309 18.61 7.58 18.59
C HIS A 309 18.70 9.10 18.61
N GLY A 310 17.81 9.78 19.35
CA GLY A 310 17.88 11.23 19.59
C GLY A 310 17.32 12.12 18.48
N TYR A 311 16.64 11.57 17.47
CA TYR A 311 15.99 12.38 16.45
C TYR A 311 14.71 13.02 17.00
N ARG A 312 14.52 14.32 16.73
CA ARG A 312 13.26 14.99 17.06
C ARG A 312 12.12 14.43 16.22
N TYR A 313 10.94 14.26 16.80
CA TYR A 313 9.77 13.72 16.08
C TYR A 313 9.41 14.51 14.81
N SER A 314 9.58 15.84 14.82
CA SER A 314 9.32 16.68 13.65
C SER A 314 10.14 16.31 12.41
N VAL A 315 11.30 15.67 12.57
CA VAL A 315 12.20 15.26 11.46
C VAL A 315 12.18 13.75 11.20
N THR A 316 11.51 12.95 12.03
CA THR A 316 11.43 11.50 11.84
C THR A 316 10.82 11.09 10.50
N PRO A 317 9.81 11.79 9.93
CA PRO A 317 9.30 11.45 8.61
C PRO A 317 10.37 11.51 7.51
N LEU A 318 11.20 12.56 7.53
CA LEU A 318 12.28 12.73 6.56
C LEU A 318 13.32 11.60 6.67
N TRP A 319 13.82 11.36 7.89
CA TRP A 319 14.86 10.35 8.09
C TRP A 319 14.35 8.92 7.88
N ALA A 320 13.12 8.61 8.28
CA ALA A 320 12.48 7.35 7.95
C ALA A 320 12.41 7.14 6.43
N GLY A 321 12.05 8.18 5.68
CA GLY A 321 12.04 8.16 4.23
C GLY A 321 13.43 7.85 3.65
N ILE A 322 14.47 8.51 4.13
CA ILE A 322 15.86 8.30 3.67
C ILE A 322 16.33 6.87 4.01
N TYR A 323 16.10 6.41 5.22
CA TYR A 323 16.55 5.09 5.67
C TYR A 323 15.80 3.93 5.00
N MET A 324 14.61 4.19 4.46
CA MET A 324 13.85 3.21 3.68
C MET A 324 14.27 3.13 2.20
N LEU A 325 15.10 4.05 1.67
CA LEU A 325 15.50 4.09 0.26
C LEU A 325 16.16 2.82 -0.30
N PRO A 326 16.95 2.04 0.45
CA PRO A 326 17.53 0.81 -0.07
C PRO A 326 16.50 -0.16 -0.64
N LEU A 327 15.29 -0.22 -0.05
CA LEU A 327 14.21 -1.08 -0.50
C LEU A 327 13.72 -0.75 -1.93
N PRO A 328 13.18 0.45 -2.23
CA PRO A 328 12.70 0.76 -3.57
C PRO A 328 13.83 0.88 -4.61
N ILE A 329 15.03 1.29 -4.22
CA ILE A 329 16.17 1.35 -5.14
C ILE A 329 16.54 -0.05 -5.64
N SER A 330 16.68 -1.02 -4.72
CA SER A 330 16.95 -2.41 -5.11
C SER A 330 15.82 -3.01 -5.94
N MET A 331 14.56 -2.75 -5.60
CA MET A 331 13.41 -3.16 -6.41
C MET A 331 13.50 -2.62 -7.85
N GLY A 332 13.87 -1.36 -8.04
CA GLY A 332 14.01 -0.73 -9.35
C GLY A 332 15.13 -1.38 -10.18
N ILE A 333 16.32 -1.49 -9.60
CA ILE A 333 17.50 -2.07 -10.27
C ILE A 333 17.22 -3.51 -10.68
N PHE A 334 16.75 -4.35 -9.77
CA PHE A 334 16.52 -5.77 -10.02
C PHE A 334 15.25 -6.02 -10.84
N GLY A 335 14.30 -5.09 -10.86
CA GLY A 335 13.17 -5.10 -11.78
C GLY A 335 13.62 -4.97 -13.24
N VAL A 336 14.55 -4.05 -13.54
CA VAL A 336 15.15 -3.93 -14.88
C VAL A 336 16.01 -5.15 -15.21
N LEU A 337 16.84 -5.58 -14.26
CA LEU A 337 17.71 -6.73 -14.44
C LEU A 337 16.90 -8.02 -14.71
N SER A 338 15.75 -8.19 -14.06
CA SER A 338 14.87 -9.34 -14.25
C SER A 338 14.36 -9.48 -15.69
N THR A 339 14.21 -8.36 -16.41
CA THR A 339 13.85 -8.38 -17.84
C THR A 339 14.95 -9.01 -18.68
N LYS A 340 16.22 -8.67 -18.39
CA LYS A 340 17.39 -9.30 -19.07
C LYS A 340 17.54 -10.76 -18.66
N LEU A 341 17.32 -11.08 -17.40
CA LEU A 341 17.37 -12.45 -16.90
C LEU A 341 16.27 -13.33 -17.53
N SER A 342 15.10 -12.79 -17.81
CA SER A 342 14.00 -13.49 -18.48
C SER A 342 14.31 -13.88 -19.94
N LEU A 343 15.38 -13.36 -20.53
CA LEU A 343 15.89 -13.82 -21.82
C LEU A 343 16.75 -15.09 -21.73
N ARG A 344 17.25 -15.42 -20.52
CA ARG A 344 18.15 -16.57 -20.30
C ARG A 344 17.51 -17.65 -19.42
N PHE A 345 16.61 -17.27 -18.53
CA PHE A 345 15.98 -18.16 -17.56
C PHE A 345 14.47 -18.14 -17.74
N ASP A 346 13.83 -19.30 -17.58
CA ASP A 346 12.37 -19.37 -17.59
C ASP A 346 11.79 -18.39 -16.54
N PRO A 347 10.82 -17.55 -16.93
CA PRO A 347 10.13 -16.63 -15.99
C PRO A 347 9.55 -17.32 -14.75
N ARG A 348 9.22 -18.62 -14.84
CA ARG A 348 8.80 -19.45 -13.71
C ARG A 348 9.88 -19.48 -12.61
N ILE A 349 11.15 -19.71 -12.99
CA ILE A 349 12.27 -19.79 -12.04
C ILE A 349 12.47 -18.45 -11.36
N LEU A 350 12.47 -17.36 -12.16
CA LEU A 350 12.67 -16.01 -11.64
C LEU A 350 11.57 -15.59 -10.66
N THR A 351 10.30 -15.84 -11.02
CA THR A 351 9.18 -15.51 -10.13
C THR A 351 9.21 -16.29 -8.84
N THR A 352 9.56 -17.55 -8.88
CA THR A 352 9.65 -18.41 -7.70
C THR A 352 10.84 -18.03 -6.82
N ALA A 353 12.03 -17.85 -7.41
CA ALA A 353 13.21 -17.40 -6.69
C ALA A 353 13.01 -16.03 -6.03
N GLY A 354 12.39 -15.08 -6.74
CA GLY A 354 12.10 -13.75 -6.21
C GLY A 354 11.19 -13.79 -4.98
N LEU A 355 10.16 -14.64 -4.98
CA LEU A 355 9.29 -14.82 -3.80
C LEU A 355 10.05 -15.45 -2.62
N PHE A 356 10.89 -16.47 -2.84
CA PHE A 356 11.67 -17.09 -1.76
C PHE A 356 12.74 -16.14 -1.20
N ILE A 357 13.40 -15.32 -2.05
CA ILE A 357 14.33 -14.27 -1.59
C ILE A 357 13.59 -13.26 -0.72
N SER A 358 12.40 -12.81 -1.14
CA SER A 358 11.58 -11.89 -0.34
C SER A 358 11.12 -12.52 0.98
N ALA A 359 10.72 -13.80 0.95
CA ALA A 359 10.35 -14.54 2.15
C ALA A 359 11.53 -14.68 3.12
N PHE A 360 12.72 -15.04 2.60
CA PHE A 360 13.94 -15.14 3.40
C PHE A 360 14.27 -13.81 4.10
N ALA A 361 14.15 -12.67 3.40
CA ALA A 361 14.36 -11.36 4.01
C ALA A 361 13.37 -11.11 5.16
N LEU A 362 12.09 -11.47 5.02
CA LEU A 362 11.11 -11.36 6.09
C LEU A 362 11.46 -12.25 7.30
N LEU A 363 11.99 -13.45 7.05
CA LEU A 363 12.46 -14.32 8.11
C LEU A 363 13.65 -13.74 8.84
N VAL A 364 14.59 -13.12 8.13
CA VAL A 364 15.77 -12.48 8.74
C VAL A 364 15.38 -11.26 9.57
N LEU A 365 14.30 -10.54 9.21
CA LEU A 365 13.77 -9.42 10.01
C LEU A 365 13.28 -9.85 11.40
N VAL A 366 12.97 -11.11 11.61
CA VAL A 366 12.65 -11.65 12.95
C VAL A 366 13.83 -11.54 13.93
N LEU A 367 15.06 -11.47 13.43
CA LEU A 367 16.26 -11.30 14.26
C LEU A 367 16.51 -9.83 14.67
N LEU A 368 15.65 -8.91 14.24
CA LEU A 368 15.80 -7.49 14.50
C LEU A 368 15.50 -7.19 15.97
N THR A 369 16.44 -6.57 16.68
CA THR A 369 16.23 -6.04 18.02
C THR A 369 15.70 -4.59 17.93
N TYR A 370 15.23 -3.99 19.03
CA TYR A 370 14.78 -2.59 19.00
C TYR A 370 15.94 -1.59 18.80
N ASP A 371 17.16 -1.97 19.21
CA ASP A 371 18.40 -1.20 19.03
C ASP A 371 19.28 -1.87 17.95
N PHE A 372 18.72 -1.99 16.75
CA PHE A 372 19.40 -2.64 15.63
C PHE A 372 20.39 -1.69 14.94
N SER A 373 21.44 -2.29 14.36
CA SER A 373 22.31 -1.56 13.43
C SER A 373 21.55 -1.25 12.13
N TYR A 374 21.55 0.02 11.70
CA TYR A 374 20.98 0.41 10.42
C TYR A 374 21.58 -0.37 9.24
N ILE A 375 22.89 -0.69 9.30
CA ILE A 375 23.55 -1.45 8.23
C ILE A 375 22.91 -2.83 8.08
N PHE A 376 22.63 -3.52 9.19
CA PHE A 376 21.93 -4.81 9.16
C PHE A 376 20.55 -4.68 8.50
N LEU A 377 19.73 -3.74 8.96
CA LEU A 377 18.40 -3.54 8.40
C LEU A 377 18.46 -3.15 6.92
N SER A 378 19.37 -2.25 6.53
CA SER A 378 19.52 -1.81 5.13
C SER A 378 19.88 -2.98 4.19
N ILE A 379 20.71 -3.92 4.63
CA ILE A 379 21.02 -5.14 3.88
C ILE A 379 19.76 -6.00 3.72
N VAL A 380 19.02 -6.23 4.80
CA VAL A 380 17.84 -7.10 4.78
C VAL A 380 16.74 -6.52 3.90
N ILE A 381 16.44 -5.22 4.00
CA ILE A 381 15.43 -4.59 3.14
C ILE A 381 15.89 -4.51 1.67
N THR A 382 17.20 -4.42 1.42
CA THR A 382 17.77 -4.55 0.08
C THR A 382 17.53 -5.95 -0.48
N ILE A 383 17.76 -7.02 0.29
CA ILE A 383 17.48 -8.41 -0.11
C ILE A 383 15.99 -8.58 -0.44
N PHE A 384 15.09 -8.03 0.38
CA PHE A 384 13.66 -8.05 0.09
C PHE A 384 13.36 -7.36 -1.26
N GLY A 385 13.95 -6.17 -1.48
CA GLY A 385 13.78 -5.42 -2.72
C GLY A 385 14.32 -6.15 -3.95
N ILE A 386 15.45 -6.85 -3.83
CA ILE A 386 16.00 -7.74 -4.88
C ILE A 386 14.96 -8.81 -5.23
N GLY A 387 14.47 -9.54 -4.22
CA GLY A 387 13.47 -10.60 -4.41
C GLY A 387 12.21 -10.08 -5.11
N TYR A 388 11.65 -8.98 -4.61
CA TYR A 388 10.47 -8.37 -5.20
C TYR A 388 10.71 -7.88 -6.64
N GLY A 389 11.86 -7.25 -6.93
CA GLY A 389 12.24 -6.80 -8.26
C GLY A 389 12.33 -7.95 -9.26
N ILE A 390 13.00 -9.04 -8.87
CA ILE A 390 13.12 -10.26 -9.69
C ILE A 390 11.76 -10.91 -9.94
N PHE A 391 10.82 -10.84 -8.98
CA PHE A 391 9.48 -11.39 -9.10
C PHE A 391 8.56 -10.58 -9.99
N ASN A 392 8.48 -9.27 -9.81
CA ASN A 392 7.36 -8.43 -10.25
C ASN A 392 7.19 -8.37 -11.77
N VAL A 393 8.28 -8.13 -12.52
CA VAL A 393 8.25 -7.96 -13.98
C VAL A 393 7.98 -9.29 -14.69
N PRO A 394 8.69 -10.40 -14.37
CA PRO A 394 8.38 -11.70 -14.97
C PRO A 394 6.96 -12.18 -14.65
N ASN A 395 6.45 -11.93 -13.45
CA ASN A 395 5.07 -12.27 -13.08
C ASN A 395 4.03 -11.59 -13.97
N LEU A 396 4.22 -10.31 -14.24
CA LEU A 396 3.36 -9.54 -15.15
C LEU A 396 3.45 -10.10 -16.58
N THR A 397 4.66 -10.41 -17.05
CA THR A 397 4.89 -10.95 -18.38
C THR A 397 4.20 -12.31 -18.55
N VAL A 398 4.35 -13.21 -17.57
CA VAL A 398 3.68 -14.54 -17.59
C VAL A 398 2.15 -14.37 -17.63
N ALA A 399 1.59 -13.48 -16.81
CA ALA A 399 0.15 -13.25 -16.82
C ALA A 399 -0.34 -12.76 -18.19
N MET A 400 0.37 -11.79 -18.79
CA MET A 400 0.00 -11.20 -20.09
C MET A 400 0.19 -12.18 -21.26
N SER A 401 1.17 -13.06 -21.21
CA SER A 401 1.39 -14.08 -22.24
C SER A 401 0.46 -15.29 -22.12
N SER A 402 -0.16 -15.47 -20.95
CA SER A 402 -1.07 -16.60 -20.67
C SER A 402 -2.50 -16.39 -21.19
N VAL A 403 -2.77 -15.23 -21.80
CA VAL A 403 -4.11 -14.84 -22.26
C VAL A 403 -4.08 -14.33 -23.71
N PRO A 404 -5.21 -14.44 -24.46
CA PRO A 404 -5.32 -13.88 -25.80
C PRO A 404 -5.06 -12.37 -25.84
N ALA A 405 -4.61 -11.86 -26.99
CA ALA A 405 -4.24 -10.46 -27.14
C ALA A 405 -5.40 -9.47 -26.86
N ASN A 406 -6.61 -9.86 -27.19
CA ASN A 406 -7.83 -9.06 -26.93
C ASN A 406 -8.23 -9.01 -25.44
N GLU A 407 -7.70 -9.90 -24.59
CA GLU A 407 -7.99 -9.97 -23.14
C GLU A 407 -6.90 -9.33 -22.26
N ARG A 408 -5.81 -8.85 -22.84
CA ARG A 408 -4.68 -8.28 -22.09
C ARG A 408 -5.06 -7.02 -21.30
N GLY A 409 -6.00 -6.21 -21.80
CA GLY A 409 -6.53 -5.06 -21.05
C GLY A 409 -7.22 -5.51 -19.76
N THR A 410 -8.13 -6.47 -19.86
CA THR A 410 -8.82 -7.08 -18.71
C THR A 410 -7.80 -7.73 -17.74
N THR A 411 -6.82 -8.47 -18.27
CA THR A 411 -5.74 -9.08 -17.47
C THR A 411 -4.97 -8.04 -16.66
N SER A 412 -4.60 -6.91 -17.27
CA SER A 412 -3.94 -5.81 -16.57
C SER A 412 -4.80 -5.23 -15.45
N GLY A 413 -6.09 -5.03 -15.74
CA GLY A 413 -7.07 -4.58 -14.74
C GLY A 413 -7.15 -5.52 -13.54
N VAL A 414 -7.29 -6.83 -13.78
CA VAL A 414 -7.34 -7.86 -12.72
C VAL A 414 -6.08 -7.85 -11.87
N LEU A 415 -4.89 -7.83 -12.49
CA LEU A 415 -3.62 -7.83 -11.75
C LEU A 415 -3.46 -6.57 -10.89
N ASN A 416 -3.78 -5.40 -11.43
CA ASN A 416 -3.70 -4.15 -10.69
C ASN A 416 -4.73 -4.10 -9.55
N THR A 417 -5.94 -4.59 -9.78
CA THR A 417 -6.94 -4.74 -8.72
C THR A 417 -6.44 -5.65 -7.61
N MET A 418 -5.93 -6.85 -7.94
CA MET A 418 -5.44 -7.78 -6.93
C MET A 418 -4.26 -7.21 -6.14
N ARG A 419 -3.37 -6.43 -6.77
CA ARG A 419 -2.32 -5.69 -6.06
C ARG A 419 -2.88 -4.66 -5.09
N ASN A 420 -3.86 -3.86 -5.51
CA ASN A 420 -4.45 -2.83 -4.64
C ASN A 420 -5.28 -3.45 -3.50
N VAL A 421 -5.99 -4.56 -3.77
CA VAL A 421 -6.64 -5.35 -2.72
C VAL A 421 -5.61 -5.89 -1.74
N GLY A 422 -4.46 -6.37 -2.23
CA GLY A 422 -3.33 -6.79 -1.39
C GLY A 422 -2.78 -5.66 -0.52
N TYR A 423 -2.64 -4.45 -1.07
CA TYR A 423 -2.21 -3.27 -0.30
C TYR A 423 -3.20 -2.92 0.82
N THR A 424 -4.49 -2.92 0.53
CA THR A 424 -5.53 -2.65 1.53
C THR A 424 -5.59 -3.77 2.58
N ALA A 425 -5.54 -5.03 2.14
CA ALA A 425 -5.56 -6.18 3.02
C ALA A 425 -4.33 -6.25 3.95
N SER A 426 -3.17 -5.69 3.51
CA SER A 426 -1.97 -5.67 4.34
C SER A 426 -2.14 -4.85 5.61
N ILE A 427 -2.89 -3.75 5.54
CA ILE A 427 -3.21 -2.95 6.72
C ILE A 427 -4.05 -3.80 7.68
N GLY A 428 -5.14 -4.40 7.20
CA GLY A 428 -5.99 -5.27 8.02
C GLY A 428 -5.22 -6.41 8.67
N ALA A 429 -4.40 -7.14 7.89
CA ALA A 429 -3.68 -8.30 8.39
C ALA A 429 -2.55 -7.92 9.35
N PHE A 430 -1.63 -7.05 8.93
CA PHE A 430 -0.41 -6.78 9.69
C PHE A 430 -0.66 -5.89 10.92
N PHE A 431 -1.55 -4.89 10.80
CA PHE A 431 -1.95 -4.11 11.96
C PHE A 431 -2.72 -4.94 12.98
N SER A 432 -3.55 -5.91 12.55
CA SER A 432 -4.22 -6.82 13.50
C SER A 432 -3.24 -7.63 14.33
N ILE A 433 -2.20 -8.19 13.68
CA ILE A 433 -1.17 -8.97 14.39
C ILE A 433 -0.41 -8.06 15.34
N LEU A 434 -0.02 -6.87 14.89
CA LEU A 434 0.70 -5.89 15.70
C LEU A 434 -0.12 -5.45 16.93
N ILE A 435 -1.40 -5.13 16.73
CA ILE A 435 -2.32 -4.71 17.82
C ILE A 435 -2.51 -5.86 18.82
N LEU A 436 -2.66 -7.10 18.34
CA LEU A 436 -2.75 -8.28 19.22
C LEU A 436 -1.48 -8.48 20.04
N GLY A 437 -0.32 -8.38 19.38
CA GLY A 437 0.96 -8.50 20.06
C GLY A 437 1.14 -7.40 21.11
N LEU A 438 0.81 -6.14 20.79
CA LEU A 438 0.84 -5.05 21.76
C LEU A 438 -0.14 -5.29 22.93
N ALA A 439 -1.35 -5.81 22.67
CA ALA A 439 -2.29 -6.16 23.73
C ALA A 439 -1.73 -7.20 24.70
N LEU A 440 -0.91 -8.13 24.20
CA LEU A 440 -0.31 -9.21 25.00
C LEU A 440 0.96 -8.75 25.74
N TYR A 441 1.84 -8.03 25.07
CA TYR A 441 3.20 -7.76 25.59
C TYR A 441 3.34 -6.40 26.28
N TYR A 442 2.54 -5.40 25.91
CA TYR A 442 2.65 -4.03 26.47
C TYR A 442 2.39 -3.96 27.97
N PRO A 443 1.34 -4.62 28.56
CA PRO A 443 1.08 -4.50 30.00
C PRO A 443 2.25 -4.97 30.85
N GLY A 444 2.96 -6.02 30.42
CA GLY A 444 4.17 -6.50 31.10
C GLY A 444 5.34 -5.52 31.00
N ALA A 445 5.58 -4.97 29.82
CA ALA A 445 6.66 -4.01 29.58
C ALA A 445 6.50 -2.73 30.40
N ILE A 446 5.30 -2.12 30.39
CA ILE A 446 5.02 -0.90 31.15
C ILE A 446 5.08 -1.14 32.67
N SER A 447 4.58 -2.30 33.15
CA SER A 447 4.66 -2.66 34.57
C SER A 447 6.10 -2.76 35.04
N SER A 448 6.96 -3.43 34.26
CA SER A 448 8.38 -3.58 34.58
C SER A 448 9.10 -2.22 34.59
N ALA A 449 8.84 -1.36 33.60
CA ALA A 449 9.45 -0.04 33.53
C ALA A 449 9.04 0.88 34.70
N LEU A 450 7.73 0.92 35.01
CA LEU A 450 7.23 1.73 36.15
C LEU A 450 7.71 1.21 37.50
N THR A 451 7.94 -0.10 37.62
CA THR A 451 8.56 -0.70 38.82
C THR A 451 10.02 -0.24 38.97
N GLY A 452 10.77 -0.21 37.87
CA GLY A 452 12.14 0.32 37.85
C GLY A 452 12.22 1.77 38.29
N GLU A 453 11.25 2.59 37.89
CA GLU A 453 11.16 4.02 38.26
C GLU A 453 10.47 4.27 39.61
N ARG A 454 10.13 3.24 40.38
CA ARG A 454 9.39 3.32 41.65
C ARG A 454 8.04 4.01 41.54
N ALA A 455 7.36 3.86 40.39
CA ALA A 455 6.06 4.45 40.08
C ALA A 455 4.96 3.39 39.86
N THR A 456 5.03 2.28 40.61
CA THR A 456 4.09 1.12 40.47
C THR A 456 2.62 1.52 40.64
N SER A 457 2.33 2.57 41.41
CA SER A 457 0.97 3.09 41.54
C SER A 457 0.33 3.58 40.24
N LEU A 458 1.15 3.85 39.23
CA LEU A 458 0.67 4.26 37.89
C LEU A 458 0.36 3.08 36.97
N THR A 459 0.77 1.85 37.31
CA THR A 459 0.65 0.69 36.41
C THR A 459 -0.78 0.46 35.93
N SER A 460 -1.79 0.60 36.79
CA SER A 460 -3.20 0.40 36.40
C SER A 460 -3.69 1.44 35.38
N TYR A 461 -3.19 2.64 35.42
CA TYR A 461 -3.56 3.72 34.50
C TYR A 461 -2.90 3.53 33.13
N PHE A 462 -1.65 3.10 33.10
CA PHE A 462 -0.90 2.88 31.86
C PHE A 462 -1.27 1.56 31.19
N SER A 463 -1.44 0.48 31.94
CA SER A 463 -1.81 -0.85 31.37
C SER A 463 -3.23 -0.86 30.79
N GLY A 464 -4.08 0.10 31.16
CA GLY A 464 -5.42 0.26 30.61
C GLY A 464 -5.51 0.98 29.27
N ILE A 465 -4.38 1.51 28.74
CA ILE A 465 -4.38 2.20 27.45
C ILE A 465 -4.67 1.20 26.32
N PRO A 466 -5.64 1.49 25.43
CA PRO A 466 -5.91 0.64 24.30
C PRO A 466 -4.67 0.47 23.39
N PRO A 467 -4.36 -0.75 22.91
CA PRO A 467 -3.19 -0.99 22.03
C PRO A 467 -3.20 -0.15 20.76
N THR A 468 -4.39 0.20 20.24
CA THR A 468 -4.54 1.10 19.09
C THR A 468 -4.09 2.53 19.40
N GLU A 469 -4.32 3.02 20.60
CA GLU A 469 -3.86 4.35 21.03
C GLU A 469 -2.35 4.35 21.25
N ILE A 470 -1.79 3.26 21.79
CA ILE A 470 -0.33 3.08 21.92
C ILE A 470 0.32 3.10 20.54
N LEU A 471 -0.20 2.32 19.61
CA LEU A 471 0.31 2.25 18.24
C LEU A 471 0.26 3.62 17.57
N PHE A 472 -0.86 4.31 17.75
CA PHE A 472 -1.11 5.60 17.11
C PHE A 472 -0.24 6.72 17.70
N SER A 473 -0.14 6.80 19.02
CA SER A 473 0.71 7.78 19.69
C SER A 473 2.19 7.55 19.38
N THR A 474 2.63 6.30 19.35
CA THR A 474 3.99 5.93 18.96
C THR A 474 4.29 6.37 17.53
N PHE A 475 3.35 6.14 16.62
CA PHE A 475 3.49 6.52 15.21
C PHE A 475 3.53 8.05 15.01
N LEU A 476 2.70 8.79 15.75
CA LEU A 476 2.65 10.25 15.68
C LEU A 476 3.75 10.95 16.50
N GLY A 477 4.53 10.19 17.26
CA GLY A 477 5.56 10.75 18.11
C GLY A 477 5.03 11.53 19.30
N LEU A 478 3.85 11.17 19.79
CA LEU A 478 3.22 11.82 20.92
C LEU A 478 3.63 11.15 22.24
N ASN A 479 3.89 11.95 23.22
CA ASN A 479 4.16 11.43 24.56
C ASN A 479 2.85 11.19 25.32
N THR A 480 2.29 9.99 25.13
CA THR A 480 1.07 9.52 25.79
C THR A 480 1.13 9.63 27.32
N VAL A 481 2.33 9.61 27.89
CA VAL A 481 2.54 9.68 29.34
C VAL A 481 1.92 10.95 29.93
N LYS A 482 2.13 12.10 29.27
CA LYS A 482 1.58 13.39 29.77
C LYS A 482 0.06 13.37 29.81
N ASP A 483 -0.56 12.81 28.77
CA ASP A 483 -2.03 12.77 28.68
C ASP A 483 -2.62 11.80 29.73
N VAL A 484 -1.98 10.66 29.94
CA VAL A 484 -2.38 9.70 31.00
C VAL A 484 -2.24 10.33 32.38
N LEU A 485 -1.15 11.05 32.66
CA LEU A 485 -0.96 11.70 33.95
C LEU A 485 -2.04 12.74 34.27
N THR A 486 -2.69 13.36 33.27
CA THR A 486 -3.83 14.25 33.50
C THR A 486 -5.06 13.52 34.03
N THR A 487 -5.18 12.22 33.80
CA THR A 487 -6.29 11.37 34.24
C THR A 487 -6.05 10.76 35.63
N VAL A 488 -4.81 10.83 36.12
CA VAL A 488 -4.42 10.26 37.42
C VAL A 488 -4.81 11.19 38.57
N PRO A 489 -5.49 10.70 39.62
CA PRO A 489 -5.82 11.50 40.80
C PRO A 489 -4.59 12.11 41.49
N GLN A 490 -4.68 13.37 41.93
CA GLN A 490 -3.55 14.06 42.54
C GLN A 490 -2.98 13.33 43.78
N GLY A 491 -3.82 12.62 44.54
CA GLY A 491 -3.37 11.79 45.66
C GLY A 491 -2.41 10.67 45.29
N VAL A 492 -2.52 10.14 44.08
CA VAL A 492 -1.58 9.13 43.56
C VAL A 492 -0.28 9.81 43.08
N LEU A 493 -0.41 10.95 42.42
CA LEU A 493 0.75 11.69 41.90
C LEU A 493 1.61 12.25 43.01
N SER A 494 1.02 12.68 44.13
CA SER A 494 1.76 13.22 45.28
C SER A 494 2.65 12.19 45.99
N GLY A 495 2.37 10.90 45.79
CA GLY A 495 3.21 9.78 46.28
C GLY A 495 4.43 9.49 45.40
N ILE A 496 4.60 10.15 44.24
CA ILE A 496 5.67 9.92 43.28
C ILE A 496 6.63 11.11 43.30
N SER A 497 7.95 10.82 43.24
CA SER A 497 8.94 11.91 43.27
C SER A 497 8.84 12.76 42.00
N ALA A 498 9.08 14.07 42.13
CA ALA A 498 9.10 15.00 40.99
C ALA A 498 10.17 14.58 39.94
N ASN A 499 11.29 13.97 40.39
CA ASN A 499 12.32 13.46 39.50
C ASN A 499 11.80 12.28 38.66
N THR A 500 11.08 11.34 39.25
CA THR A 500 10.44 10.22 38.54
C THR A 500 9.43 10.71 37.52
N ILE A 501 8.58 11.68 37.88
CA ILE A 501 7.64 12.29 36.94
C ILE A 501 8.39 12.96 35.79
N GLY A 502 9.49 13.65 36.06
CA GLY A 502 10.36 14.25 35.05
C GLY A 502 10.94 13.19 34.09
N THR A 503 11.41 12.04 34.62
CA THR A 503 11.92 10.94 33.82
C THR A 503 10.85 10.32 32.92
N ILE A 504 9.70 9.93 33.47
CA ILE A 504 8.64 9.25 32.70
C ILE A 504 7.96 10.17 31.66
N THR A 505 7.97 11.49 31.88
CA THR A 505 7.48 12.48 30.91
C THR A 505 8.54 12.88 29.88
N GLY A 506 9.76 12.40 30.03
CA GLY A 506 10.85 12.61 29.09
C GLY A 506 10.56 12.00 27.71
N HIS A 507 11.15 12.59 26.65
CA HIS A 507 10.89 12.19 25.27
C HIS A 507 11.38 10.76 24.92
N HIS A 508 12.36 10.24 25.65
CA HIS A 508 12.95 8.93 25.38
C HIS A 508 12.30 7.79 26.16
N TRP A 509 11.76 8.06 27.34
CA TRP A 509 11.29 7.02 28.26
C TRP A 509 10.18 6.15 27.67
N PHE A 510 9.16 6.75 27.05
CA PHE A 510 8.04 5.99 26.50
C PHE A 510 8.43 5.14 25.30
N PRO A 511 9.15 5.64 24.26
CA PRO A 511 9.66 4.82 23.18
C PRO A 511 10.56 3.67 23.66
N GLU A 512 11.47 3.91 24.59
CA GLU A 512 12.33 2.87 25.16
C GLU A 512 11.55 1.79 25.92
N THR A 513 10.54 2.22 26.69
CA THR A 513 9.68 1.33 27.47
C THR A 513 8.85 0.40 26.59
N ILE A 514 8.30 0.89 25.50
CA ILE A 514 7.45 0.09 24.62
C ILE A 514 8.24 -0.69 23.57
N ALA A 515 9.48 -0.31 23.29
CA ALA A 515 10.30 -0.89 22.23
C ALA A 515 10.42 -2.43 22.29
N PRO A 516 10.65 -3.08 23.45
CA PRO A 516 10.71 -4.55 23.52
C PRO A 516 9.36 -5.20 23.15
N ALA A 517 8.25 -4.70 23.70
CA ALA A 517 6.91 -5.23 23.41
C ALA A 517 6.51 -5.00 21.95
N PHE A 518 6.87 -3.82 21.40
CA PHE A 518 6.64 -3.47 20.02
C PHE A 518 7.43 -4.39 19.07
N MET A 519 8.73 -4.62 19.35
CA MET A 519 9.55 -5.49 18.51
C MET A 519 9.11 -6.94 18.57
N THR A 520 8.70 -7.46 19.74
CA THR A 520 8.14 -8.80 19.85
C THR A 520 6.88 -8.94 18.99
N SER A 521 6.00 -7.93 19.02
CA SER A 521 4.81 -7.90 18.16
C SER A 521 5.17 -7.81 16.66
N MET A 522 6.23 -7.08 16.31
CA MET A 522 6.75 -7.02 14.93
C MET A 522 7.32 -8.36 14.46
N HIS A 523 7.96 -9.13 15.34
CA HIS A 523 8.44 -10.47 15.00
C HIS A 523 7.27 -11.37 14.57
N ASP A 524 6.12 -11.31 15.26
CA ASP A 524 4.92 -12.06 14.89
C ASP A 524 4.44 -11.65 13.48
N VAL A 525 4.44 -10.33 13.17
CA VAL A 525 4.12 -9.82 11.84
C VAL A 525 5.07 -10.38 10.77
N PHE A 526 6.38 -10.38 11.04
CA PHE A 526 7.37 -10.87 10.09
C PHE A 526 7.29 -12.39 9.89
N TYR A 527 7.00 -13.18 10.93
CA TYR A 527 6.74 -14.61 10.80
C TYR A 527 5.55 -14.91 9.89
N VAL A 528 4.43 -14.22 10.10
CA VAL A 528 3.25 -14.38 9.24
C VAL A 528 3.54 -13.91 7.82
N GLY A 529 4.22 -12.78 7.64
CA GLY A 529 4.66 -12.28 6.34
C GLY A 529 5.56 -13.28 5.60
N PHE A 530 6.53 -13.89 6.30
CA PHE A 530 7.35 -14.98 5.79
C PHE A 530 6.50 -16.16 5.33
N GLY A 531 5.61 -16.66 6.20
CA GLY A 531 4.79 -17.83 5.90
C GLY A 531 3.92 -17.65 4.66
N ILE A 532 3.23 -16.50 4.56
CA ILE A 532 2.37 -16.18 3.40
C ILE A 532 3.20 -16.03 2.12
N THR A 533 4.35 -15.35 2.18
CA THR A 533 5.21 -15.11 1.01
C THR A 533 5.89 -16.40 0.55
N ALA A 534 6.36 -17.23 1.47
CA ALA A 534 6.93 -18.55 1.18
C ALA A 534 5.88 -19.48 0.56
N PHE A 535 4.64 -19.48 1.07
CA PHE A 535 3.53 -20.22 0.50
C PHE A 535 3.23 -19.79 -0.94
N ALA A 536 3.25 -18.49 -1.23
CA ALA A 536 3.13 -17.99 -2.60
C ALA A 536 4.30 -18.46 -3.48
N GLY A 537 5.51 -18.55 -2.93
CA GLY A 537 6.68 -19.14 -3.59
C GLY A 537 6.45 -20.59 -3.98
N VAL A 538 5.92 -21.41 -3.06
CA VAL A 538 5.54 -22.80 -3.31
C VAL A 538 4.48 -22.90 -4.43
N ILE A 539 3.42 -22.09 -4.35
CA ILE A 539 2.39 -22.06 -5.42
C ILE A 539 3.00 -21.65 -6.76
N SER A 540 3.96 -20.71 -6.77
CA SER A 540 4.65 -20.28 -7.98
C SER A 540 5.41 -21.42 -8.69
N MET A 541 5.90 -22.42 -7.94
CA MET A 541 6.57 -23.60 -8.52
C MET A 541 5.66 -24.43 -9.44
N PHE A 542 4.36 -24.36 -9.21
CA PHE A 542 3.38 -25.10 -10.01
C PHE A 542 3.01 -24.44 -11.34
N ARG A 543 3.68 -23.37 -11.76
CA ARG A 543 3.49 -22.77 -13.09
C ARG A 543 3.94 -23.72 -14.18
N LYS A 544 3.26 -23.66 -15.33
CA LYS A 544 3.75 -24.33 -16.54
C LYS A 544 4.91 -23.53 -17.12
N PRO A 545 5.92 -24.19 -17.70
CA PRO A 545 7.00 -23.50 -18.43
C PRO A 545 6.40 -22.55 -19.48
N VAL A 546 7.01 -21.38 -19.62
CA VAL A 546 6.65 -20.42 -20.67
C VAL A 546 7.73 -20.54 -21.73
N GLY A 547 7.40 -21.13 -22.91
CA GLY A 547 8.34 -21.31 -24.00
C GLY A 547 9.00 -20.00 -24.42
N TYR A 548 10.26 -20.07 -24.83
CA TYR A 548 10.99 -18.91 -25.33
C TYR A 548 10.38 -18.41 -26.65
N PRO A 549 10.41 -17.08 -26.90
CA PRO A 549 9.92 -16.52 -28.16
C PRO A 549 10.66 -17.03 -29.42
N GLU A 550 11.81 -17.71 -29.29
CA GLU A 550 12.58 -18.26 -30.42
C GLU A 550 11.94 -19.50 -31.06
N GLU A 551 11.12 -20.27 -30.34
CA GLU A 551 10.43 -21.43 -30.94
C GLU A 551 9.25 -21.02 -31.84
N THR A 552 8.65 -19.85 -31.61
CA THR A 552 7.53 -19.32 -32.42
C THR A 552 8.00 -18.78 -33.79
N ILE A 553 9.28 -18.52 -33.98
CA ILE A 553 9.83 -18.01 -35.25
C ILE A 553 10.09 -19.16 -36.25
N LYS A 554 10.23 -20.39 -35.78
CA LYS A 554 10.47 -21.55 -36.68
C LYS A 554 9.20 -22.16 -37.29
N ASP A 555 8.03 -21.91 -36.66
CA ASP A 555 6.76 -22.46 -37.14
C ASP A 555 6.01 -21.55 -38.14
N GLU A 556 6.37 -20.27 -38.27
CA GLU A 556 5.82 -19.40 -39.33
C GLU A 556 6.64 -19.41 -40.65
N GLY A 557 7.67 -20.22 -40.72
CA GLY A 557 8.54 -20.37 -41.89
C GLY A 557 8.42 -21.72 -42.61
N LYS A 558 7.35 -22.52 -42.34
CA LYS A 558 7.03 -23.73 -43.09
C LYS A 558 5.68 -23.63 -43.78
#